data_1bada8f29596d0fe2a2ebd4de78cc7f3
#
_entry.id   1bada8f29596d0fe2a2ebd4de78cc7f3
#
_cell.length_a   1.000
_cell.length_b   1.000
_cell.length_c   1.000
_cell.angle_alpha   90.00
_cell.angle_beta   90.00
_cell.angle_gamma   90.00
#
_symmetry.space_group_name_H-M   'P 1'
#
loop_
_entity.id
_entity.type
_entity.pdbx_description
1 polymer ?
#
loop_
_entity_poly.entity_id
_entity_poly.type
_entity_poly.pdbx_seq_one_letter_code
_entity_poly.pdbx_strand_id
1 'polypeptide(L)' 'MIKCNYFRKNIEYDERGFSKLVYSPMSEFNKWNQADVESIISIDTCANEHGEVETIVVYYNAKELTE' A
#
# COMPACT_ATOMS: atom_id res chain seq x y z
N MET A 1 13.01 5.24 -14.01
CA MET A 1 13.42 4.24 -12.99
C MET A 1 12.21 3.52 -12.45
N ILE A 2 12.23 2.21 -12.45
CA ILE A 2 11.14 1.40 -11.92
C ILE A 2 11.29 1.30 -10.41
N LYS A 3 10.23 1.65 -9.70
CA LYS A 3 10.17 1.55 -8.24
C LYS A 3 8.98 0.70 -7.83
N CYS A 4 9.04 0.19 -6.62
CA CYS A 4 7.98 -0.58 -6.01
C CYS A 4 7.57 0.09 -4.71
N ASN A 5 6.27 0.21 -4.50
CA ASN A 5 5.73 0.64 -3.21
C ASN A 5 4.69 -0.38 -2.76
N TYR A 6 4.57 -0.57 -1.46
CA TYR A 6 3.57 -1.50 -0.95
C TYR A 6 2.88 -0.92 0.28
N PHE A 7 1.64 -1.34 0.47
CA PHE A 7 0.78 -0.87 1.54
C PHE A 7 0.21 -2.08 2.25
N ARG A 8 0.39 -2.14 3.56
CA ARG A 8 -0.09 -3.23 4.39
C ARG A 8 -1.15 -2.75 5.34
N LYS A 9 -2.04 -3.67 5.73
CA LYS A 9 -2.93 -3.37 6.83
C LYS A 9 -2.12 -3.26 8.13
N ASN A 10 -2.51 -2.33 8.98
CA ASN A 10 -1.89 -2.13 10.28
C ASN A 10 -2.90 -2.48 11.35
N ILE A 11 -2.55 -3.46 12.19
CA ILE A 11 -3.40 -3.93 13.27
C ILE A 11 -2.70 -3.61 14.59
N GLU A 12 -3.41 -2.97 15.49
CA GLU A 12 -2.96 -2.75 16.86
C GLU A 12 -3.74 -3.64 17.81
N TYR A 13 -3.10 -4.06 18.89
CA TYR A 13 -3.73 -4.84 19.95
C TYR A 13 -3.87 -3.99 21.19
N ASP A 14 -5.05 -4.04 21.83
CA ASP A 14 -5.25 -3.34 23.08
C ASP A 14 -4.66 -4.13 24.25
N GLU A 15 -4.80 -3.60 25.47
CA GLU A 15 -4.29 -4.23 26.69
C GLU A 15 -4.90 -5.60 26.95
N ARG A 16 -6.08 -5.85 26.41
CA ARG A 16 -6.81 -7.12 26.58
C ARG A 16 -6.47 -8.13 25.49
N GLY A 17 -5.64 -7.74 24.52
CA GLY A 17 -5.27 -8.60 23.41
C GLY A 17 -6.25 -8.59 22.26
N PHE A 18 -7.26 -7.72 22.26
CA PHE A 18 -8.17 -7.57 21.13
C PHE A 18 -7.54 -6.75 20.01
N SER A 19 -7.67 -7.23 18.79
CA SER A 19 -7.11 -6.54 17.63
C SER A 19 -8.03 -5.41 17.17
N LYS A 20 -7.41 -4.33 16.69
CA LYS A 20 -8.10 -3.22 16.06
C LYS A 20 -7.38 -2.87 14.78
N LEU A 21 -8.13 -2.83 13.67
CA LEU A 21 -7.59 -2.37 12.40
C LEU A 21 -7.44 -0.84 12.44
N VAL A 22 -6.21 -0.35 12.37
CA VAL A 22 -5.91 1.09 12.38
C VAL A 22 -5.92 1.63 10.96
N TYR A 23 -5.23 0.95 10.04
CA TYR A 23 -5.13 1.37 8.65
C TYR A 23 -5.39 0.18 7.73
N SER A 24 -6.23 0.40 6.72
CA SER A 24 -6.37 -0.57 5.63
C SER A 24 -5.35 -0.28 4.54
N PRO A 25 -4.96 -1.28 3.73
CA PRO A 25 -4.07 -1.03 2.60
C PRO A 25 -4.64 -0.02 1.61
N MET A 26 -5.94 -0.06 1.37
CA MET A 26 -6.60 0.88 0.45
C MET A 26 -6.54 2.31 0.98
N SER A 27 -6.73 2.49 2.29
CA SER A 27 -6.63 3.81 2.92
C SER A 27 -5.22 4.38 2.76
N GLU A 28 -4.19 3.56 2.99
CA GLU A 28 -2.81 3.98 2.82
C GLU A 28 -2.48 4.27 1.35
N PHE A 29 -2.97 3.44 0.44
CA PHE A 29 -2.82 3.67 -0.99
C PHE A 29 -3.41 5.02 -1.41
N ASN A 30 -4.61 5.34 -0.92
CA ASN A 30 -5.30 6.58 -1.26
C ASN A 30 -4.59 7.84 -0.72
N LYS A 31 -3.83 7.69 0.35
CA LYS A 31 -3.06 8.79 0.93
C LYS A 31 -1.69 8.97 0.28
N TRP A 32 -1.27 8.02 -0.54
CA TRP A 32 0.04 8.05 -1.15
C TRP A 32 0.20 9.27 -2.07
N ASN A 33 1.24 10.05 -1.82
CA ASN A 33 1.58 11.17 -2.68
C ASN A 33 2.28 10.67 -3.93
N GLN A 34 1.61 10.79 -5.07
CA GLN A 34 2.09 10.28 -6.35
C GLN A 34 2.83 11.34 -7.17
N ALA A 35 3.35 12.38 -6.53
CA ALA A 35 4.01 13.47 -7.22
C ALA A 35 5.22 13.01 -8.06
N ASP A 36 5.89 11.95 -7.63
CA ASP A 36 7.04 11.38 -8.34
C ASP A 36 6.68 10.22 -9.28
N VAL A 37 5.40 9.91 -9.42
CA VAL A 37 4.95 8.83 -10.30
C VAL A 37 4.74 9.36 -11.70
N GLU A 38 5.45 8.79 -12.67
CA GLU A 38 5.23 9.09 -14.08
C GLU A 38 4.11 8.22 -14.66
N SER A 39 4.18 6.92 -14.40
CA SER A 39 3.17 5.98 -14.83
C SER A 39 3.13 4.75 -13.93
N ILE A 40 1.97 4.16 -13.78
CA ILE A 40 1.80 2.91 -13.04
C ILE A 40 1.92 1.75 -14.01
N ILE A 41 2.81 0.81 -13.67
CA ILE A 41 3.04 -0.38 -14.48
C ILE A 41 2.05 -1.48 -14.10
N SER A 42 1.95 -1.77 -12.81
CA SER A 42 1.03 -2.80 -12.32
C SER A 42 0.66 -2.55 -10.87
N ILE A 43 -0.54 -3.01 -10.51
CA ILE A 43 -1.02 -3.01 -9.13
C ILE A 43 -1.46 -4.44 -8.82
N ASP A 44 -0.83 -5.03 -7.80
CA ASP A 44 -1.15 -6.37 -7.33
C ASP A 44 -1.71 -6.30 -5.93
N THR A 45 -2.69 -7.14 -5.64
CA THR A 45 -3.26 -7.24 -4.31
C THR A 45 -3.09 -8.65 -3.78
N CYS A 46 -2.81 -8.76 -2.48
CA CYS A 46 -2.83 -10.01 -1.76
C CYS A 46 -4.02 -10.01 -0.80
N ALA A 47 -4.87 -11.01 -0.94
CA ALA A 47 -6.03 -11.18 -0.06
C ALA A 47 -5.84 -12.39 0.85
N ASN A 48 -6.49 -12.35 2.01
CA ASN A 48 -6.51 -13.49 2.91
C ASN A 48 -7.60 -14.48 2.48
N GLU A 49 -7.76 -15.56 3.24
CA GLU A 49 -8.76 -16.59 2.98
C GLU A 49 -10.20 -16.10 3.04
N HIS A 50 -10.43 -14.97 3.68
CA HIS A 50 -11.77 -14.34 3.77
C HIS A 50 -12.02 -13.33 2.66
N GLY A 51 -11.10 -13.18 1.72
CA GLY A 51 -11.22 -12.22 0.62
C GLY A 51 -10.87 -10.78 0.99
N GLU A 52 -10.34 -10.56 2.17
CA GLU A 52 -9.91 -9.22 2.60
C GLU A 52 -8.53 -8.90 2.07
N VAL A 53 -8.35 -7.72 1.49
CA VAL A 53 -7.06 -7.27 0.99
C VAL A 53 -6.14 -6.97 2.16
N GLU A 54 -5.01 -7.66 2.23
CA GLU A 54 -4.00 -7.46 3.27
C GLU A 54 -2.84 -6.59 2.81
N THR A 55 -2.52 -6.65 1.53
CA THR A 55 -1.39 -5.91 0.96
C THR A 55 -1.71 -5.47 -0.45
N ILE A 56 -1.29 -4.25 -0.78
CA ILE A 56 -1.33 -3.72 -2.15
C ILE A 56 0.12 -3.43 -2.55
N VAL A 57 0.55 -3.96 -3.68
CA VAL A 57 1.89 -3.73 -4.23
C VAL A 57 1.75 -2.98 -5.54
N VAL A 58 2.47 -1.87 -5.67
CA VAL A 58 2.44 -1.04 -6.87
C VAL A 58 3.83 -0.97 -7.46
N TYR A 59 3.94 -1.32 -8.75
CA TYR A 59 5.14 -1.09 -9.54
C TYR A 59 4.89 0.09 -10.46
N TYR A 60 5.82 1.05 -10.46
CA TYR A 60 5.62 2.28 -11.21
C TYR A 60 6.94 2.83 -11.73
N ASN A 61 6.83 3.63 -12.80
CA ASN A 61 7.95 4.44 -13.26
C ASN A 61 7.98 5.74 -12.49
N ALA A 62 9.09 5.99 -11.82
CA ALA A 62 9.29 7.25 -11.13
C ALA A 62 9.82 8.29 -12.11
N LYS A 63 9.39 9.53 -11.91
CA LYS A 63 9.93 10.65 -12.68
C LYS A 63 11.42 10.78 -12.41
N GLU A 64 12.18 11.03 -13.46
CA GLU A 64 13.60 11.33 -13.29
C GLU A 64 13.74 12.74 -12.75
N LEU A 65 14.59 12.85 -11.73
CA LEU A 65 14.96 14.16 -11.21
C LEU A 65 15.99 14.77 -12.18
N THR A 66 15.52 15.70 -13.00
CA THR A 66 16.42 16.47 -13.82
C THR A 66 16.77 17.74 -13.05
N GLU A 67 18.04 17.88 -12.79
CA GLU A 67 18.55 19.13 -12.25
C GLU A 67 18.73 20.15 -13.38
#